data_d13a7fe78740fde1dec88dd4097a71d9
#
_entry.id   d13a7fe78740fde1dec88dd4097a71d9
#
_cell.length_a   1.000
_cell.length_b   1.000
_cell.length_c   1.000
_cell.angle_alpha   90.00
_cell.angle_beta   90.00
_cell.angle_gamma   90.00
#
_symmetry.space_group_name_H-M   'P 1'
#
loop_
_entity.id
_entity.type
_entity.pdbx_description
1 polymer ?
#
loop_
_entity_poly.entity_id
_entity_poly.type
_entity_poly.pdbx_seq_one_letter_code
_entity_poly.pdbx_strand_id
1 'polypeptide(L)'
;LWSIFFALISTSILISIGLWLEIGGAIMFIVAIGIGIPFFILGFSIPVMGWWAISRERLGLLTRERDAETWLFLGMMSAFPAILINSYLFPGIIQSLGIEMTDEALMSWSAIISAPLGEEICKGIAVAVFFGSMNSGKRGFQIGFTVGLGFALIENLQYILISFGGGFSGFALTSLIRGIGSIPGHALWTGITGFAIGVLASKNNHRLILNDETQNQVWKLFDPKTGNEITNKSIPSNRTPLTPIDEQPHEWFTLTNNEFVPKMQDIGRGIRPPSNVLFALLTAIFGHALWNGTAVGVAWFSITLTQSEGISIFATLITNIVMVVSVLAIGNMVLKGVAGEDETAFSN
;
A
#
# COMPACT_ATOMS: atom_id res chain seq x y z
N LEU A 1 -10.95 10.57 11.83
CA LEU A 1 -10.40 10.06 10.57
C LEU A 1 -11.49 9.42 9.72
N TRP A 2 -12.17 8.37 10.17
CA TRP A 2 -13.27 7.71 9.43
C TRP A 2 -14.40 8.66 9.03
N SER A 3 -14.76 9.64 9.87
CA SER A 3 -15.78 10.65 9.53
C SER A 3 -15.38 11.52 8.36
N ILE A 4 -14.11 11.92 8.28
CA ILE A 4 -13.56 12.69 7.15
C ILE A 4 -13.55 11.83 5.88
N PHE A 5 -13.16 10.56 6.00
CA PHE A 5 -13.17 9.61 4.91
C PHE A 5 -14.57 9.41 4.34
N PHE A 6 -15.57 9.15 5.18
CA PHE A 6 -16.95 9.02 4.74
C PHE A 6 -17.51 10.32 4.15
N ALA A 7 -17.13 11.49 4.69
CA ALA A 7 -17.51 12.78 4.11
C ALA A 7 -16.95 12.97 2.71
N LEU A 8 -15.65 12.65 2.49
CA LEU A 8 -15.00 12.76 1.19
C LEU A 8 -15.59 11.76 0.17
N ILE A 9 -15.81 10.50 0.58
CA ILE A 9 -16.46 9.52 -0.29
C ILE A 9 -17.88 9.99 -0.63
N SER A 10 -18.66 10.42 0.35
CA SER A 10 -20.02 10.91 0.10
C SER A 10 -20.01 12.10 -0.85
N THR A 11 -19.10 13.04 -0.70
CA THR A 11 -18.95 14.18 -1.59
C THR A 11 -18.56 13.74 -3.00
N SER A 12 -17.61 12.81 -3.14
CA SER A 12 -17.18 12.26 -4.44
C SER A 12 -18.34 11.51 -5.12
N ILE A 13 -19.10 10.74 -4.36
CA ILE A 13 -20.30 10.06 -4.85
C ILE A 13 -21.34 11.09 -5.31
N LEU A 14 -21.62 12.14 -4.51
CA LEU A 14 -22.59 13.18 -4.89
C LEU A 14 -22.17 13.93 -6.16
N ILE A 15 -20.89 14.25 -6.32
CA ILE A 15 -20.36 14.85 -7.55
C ILE A 15 -20.53 13.90 -8.75
N SER A 16 -20.18 12.63 -8.58
CA SER A 16 -20.36 11.61 -9.62
C SER A 16 -21.82 11.41 -9.99
N ILE A 17 -22.74 11.54 -9.03
CA ILE A 17 -24.19 11.48 -9.24
C ILE A 17 -24.64 12.69 -10.07
N GLY A 18 -24.20 13.91 -9.75
CA GLY A 18 -24.53 15.11 -10.53
C GLY A 18 -24.18 14.92 -11.99
N LEU A 19 -23.01 14.40 -12.28
CA LEU A 19 -22.54 14.05 -13.64
C LEU A 19 -23.35 12.91 -14.28
N TRP A 20 -23.85 11.94 -13.50
CA TRP A 20 -24.61 10.79 -13.98
C TRP A 20 -26.10 11.09 -14.23
N LEU A 21 -26.71 11.99 -13.49
CA LEU A 21 -28.07 12.44 -13.73
C LEU A 21 -28.22 13.13 -15.11
N GLU A 22 -27.14 13.72 -15.62
CA GLU A 22 -27.08 14.21 -17.00
C GLU A 22 -26.98 13.08 -18.05
N ILE A 23 -26.53 11.86 -17.66
CA ILE A 23 -26.20 10.76 -18.62
C ILE A 23 -27.27 9.68 -18.68
N GLY A 24 -28.16 9.50 -17.72
CA GLY A 24 -29.12 8.41 -17.92
C GLY A 24 -29.82 7.76 -16.76
N GLY A 25 -30.09 8.46 -15.74
CA GLY A 25 -31.25 8.10 -14.94
C GLY A 25 -31.03 7.50 -13.56
N ALA A 26 -31.97 7.84 -12.71
CA ALA A 26 -32.11 7.45 -11.32
C ALA A 26 -32.03 5.92 -11.05
N ILE A 27 -32.40 5.09 -12.03
CA ILE A 27 -32.41 3.63 -11.90
C ILE A 27 -31.00 3.06 -11.85
N MET A 28 -30.10 3.48 -12.77
CA MET A 28 -28.70 3.02 -12.76
C MET A 28 -27.96 3.46 -11.51
N PHE A 29 -28.31 4.61 -10.97
CA PHE A 29 -27.78 5.13 -9.72
C PHE A 29 -28.19 4.28 -8.50
N ILE A 30 -29.48 3.93 -8.38
CA ILE A 30 -29.98 3.07 -7.30
C ILE A 30 -29.28 1.69 -7.37
N VAL A 31 -29.09 1.15 -8.58
CA VAL A 31 -28.37 -0.12 -8.79
C VAL A 31 -26.88 0.03 -8.42
N ALA A 32 -26.22 1.11 -8.83
CA ALA A 32 -24.82 1.35 -8.50
C ALA A 32 -24.60 1.48 -6.99
N ILE A 33 -25.45 2.20 -6.28
CA ILE A 33 -25.38 2.29 -4.80
C ILE A 33 -25.83 1.01 -4.12
N GLY A 34 -26.97 0.46 -4.51
CA GLY A 34 -27.57 -0.71 -3.85
C GLY A 34 -26.76 -1.98 -4.02
N ILE A 35 -26.04 -2.13 -5.13
CA ILE A 35 -25.21 -3.30 -5.43
C ILE A 35 -23.72 -2.98 -5.33
N GLY A 36 -23.28 -1.83 -5.85
CA GLY A 36 -21.88 -1.46 -5.94
C GLY A 36 -21.21 -1.27 -4.59
N ILE A 37 -21.85 -0.57 -3.66
CA ILE A 37 -21.28 -0.33 -2.33
C ILE A 37 -21.16 -1.63 -1.51
N PRO A 38 -22.18 -2.47 -1.36
CA PRO A 38 -22.04 -3.77 -0.68
C PRO A 38 -21.00 -4.67 -1.36
N PHE A 39 -20.97 -4.73 -2.69
CA PHE A 39 -19.97 -5.51 -3.42
C PHE A 39 -18.56 -4.96 -3.25
N PHE A 40 -18.40 -3.64 -3.22
CA PHE A 40 -17.13 -3.00 -2.92
C PHE A 40 -16.66 -3.34 -1.50
N ILE A 41 -17.51 -3.18 -0.50
CA ILE A 41 -17.16 -3.48 0.89
C ILE A 41 -16.79 -4.97 1.06
N LEU A 42 -17.60 -5.88 0.53
CA LEU A 42 -17.37 -7.32 0.63
C LEU A 42 -16.25 -7.80 -0.31
N GLY A 43 -16.17 -7.26 -1.51
CA GLY A 43 -15.22 -7.72 -2.53
C GLY A 43 -13.80 -7.19 -2.34
N PHE A 44 -13.61 -6.02 -1.75
CA PHE A 44 -12.29 -5.37 -1.62
C PHE A 44 -11.78 -5.27 -0.20
N SER A 45 -12.62 -5.14 0.81
CA SER A 45 -12.14 -5.16 2.19
C SER A 45 -11.51 -6.51 2.57
N ILE A 46 -12.10 -7.61 2.12
CA ILE A 46 -11.58 -8.96 2.39
C ILE A 46 -10.19 -9.16 1.76
N PRO A 47 -9.97 -8.92 0.44
CA PRO A 47 -8.63 -8.96 -0.13
C PRO A 47 -7.62 -8.04 0.54
N VAL A 48 -8.00 -6.80 0.88
CA VAL A 48 -7.13 -5.86 1.58
C VAL A 48 -6.70 -6.38 2.94
N MET A 49 -7.65 -6.87 3.74
CA MET A 49 -7.35 -7.48 5.03
C MET A 49 -6.49 -8.74 4.88
N GLY A 50 -6.78 -9.57 3.88
CA GLY A 50 -5.99 -10.75 3.57
C GLY A 50 -4.53 -10.42 3.22
N TRP A 51 -4.31 -9.47 2.34
CA TRP A 51 -2.96 -9.03 1.96
C TRP A 51 -2.23 -8.36 3.12
N TRP A 52 -2.94 -7.56 3.92
CA TRP A 52 -2.36 -7.00 5.14
C TRP A 52 -1.93 -8.09 6.13
N ALA A 53 -2.78 -9.09 6.38
CA ALA A 53 -2.47 -10.22 7.25
C ALA A 53 -1.28 -11.03 6.74
N ILE A 54 -1.22 -11.34 5.44
CA ILE A 54 -0.10 -12.04 4.80
C ILE A 54 1.21 -11.24 4.97
N SER A 55 1.18 -9.92 4.74
CA SER A 55 2.38 -9.09 4.89
C SER A 55 2.87 -9.07 6.34
N ARG A 56 1.95 -8.91 7.31
CA ARG A 56 2.26 -8.93 8.74
C ARG A 56 2.87 -10.25 9.16
N GLU A 57 2.27 -11.37 8.76
CA GLU A 57 2.75 -12.71 9.08
C GLU A 57 4.14 -12.97 8.47
N ARG A 58 4.32 -12.65 7.19
CA ARG A 58 5.57 -12.86 6.48
C ARG A 58 6.72 -12.00 7.00
N LEU A 59 6.43 -10.76 7.37
CA LEU A 59 7.43 -9.86 7.92
C LEU A 59 7.71 -10.11 9.40
N GLY A 60 6.83 -10.79 10.13
CA GLY A 60 7.00 -11.07 11.56
C GLY A 60 7.04 -9.81 12.45
N LEU A 61 6.43 -8.71 11.98
CA LEU A 61 6.43 -7.44 12.70
C LEU A 61 5.15 -7.28 13.52
N LEU A 62 5.32 -7.03 14.80
CA LEU A 62 4.22 -6.64 15.68
C LEU A 62 3.70 -5.27 15.25
N THR A 63 2.40 -5.18 15.00
CA THR A 63 1.76 -3.95 14.54
C THR A 63 0.44 -3.77 15.28
N ARG A 64 0.25 -2.61 15.87
CA ARG A 64 -1.04 -2.25 16.47
C ARG A 64 -2.04 -2.01 15.35
N GLU A 65 -3.27 -2.47 15.54
CA GLU A 65 -4.34 -2.26 14.55
C GLU A 65 -4.55 -0.78 14.23
N ARG A 66 -4.53 0.07 15.25
CA ARG A 66 -4.64 1.52 15.09
C ARG A 66 -3.57 2.12 14.17
N ASP A 67 -2.34 1.63 14.25
CA ASP A 67 -1.24 2.10 13.40
C ASP A 67 -1.51 1.67 11.95
N ALA A 68 -1.91 0.41 11.74
CA ALA A 68 -2.26 -0.11 10.43
C ALA A 68 -3.46 0.63 9.80
N GLU A 69 -4.49 0.94 10.58
CA GLU A 69 -5.62 1.76 10.16
C GLU A 69 -5.18 3.16 9.74
N THR A 70 -4.25 3.77 10.48
CA THR A 70 -3.73 5.10 10.15
C THR A 70 -2.94 5.08 8.84
N TRP A 71 -2.12 4.05 8.60
CA TRP A 71 -1.38 3.88 7.36
C TRP A 71 -2.31 3.65 6.17
N LEU A 72 -3.30 2.78 6.35
CA LEU A 72 -4.33 2.50 5.35
C LEU A 72 -5.10 3.78 4.99
N PHE A 73 -5.55 4.53 6.01
CA PHE A 73 -6.27 5.78 5.81
C PHE A 73 -5.45 6.81 5.03
N LEU A 74 -4.17 6.99 5.38
CA LEU A 74 -3.33 7.94 4.66
C LEU A 74 -3.07 7.49 3.21
N GLY A 75 -3.02 6.18 2.98
CA GLY A 75 -3.02 5.63 1.63
C GLY A 75 -4.27 6.00 0.84
N MET A 76 -5.45 5.86 1.45
CA MET A 76 -6.71 6.28 0.84
C MET A 76 -6.71 7.78 0.53
N MET A 77 -6.21 8.61 1.45
CA MET A 77 -6.11 10.06 1.26
C MET A 77 -5.15 10.46 0.14
N SER A 78 -4.11 9.68 -0.11
CA SER A 78 -3.13 9.95 -1.17
C SER A 78 -3.68 9.75 -2.58
N ALA A 79 -4.82 9.06 -2.73
CA ALA A 79 -5.48 8.90 -4.02
C ALA A 79 -6.10 10.22 -4.54
N PHE A 80 -6.55 11.10 -3.66
CA PHE A 80 -7.20 12.36 -4.09
C PHE A 80 -6.25 13.31 -4.85
N PRO A 81 -5.06 13.67 -4.33
CA PRO A 81 -4.13 14.46 -5.12
C PRO A 81 -3.67 13.75 -6.39
N ALA A 82 -3.53 12.42 -6.38
CA ALA A 82 -3.19 11.66 -7.58
C ALA A 82 -4.27 11.78 -8.66
N ILE A 83 -5.55 11.70 -8.29
CA ILE A 83 -6.69 11.90 -9.20
C ILE A 83 -6.63 13.31 -9.81
N LEU A 84 -6.33 14.35 -9.01
CA LEU A 84 -6.21 15.72 -9.52
C LEU A 84 -5.04 15.85 -10.52
N ILE A 85 -3.91 15.23 -10.24
CA ILE A 85 -2.76 15.22 -11.16
C ILE A 85 -3.14 14.55 -12.49
N ASN A 86 -3.78 13.38 -12.42
CA ASN A 86 -4.11 12.59 -13.60
C ASN A 86 -5.24 13.22 -14.44
N SER A 87 -6.24 13.82 -13.79
CA SER A 87 -7.44 14.33 -14.46
C SER A 87 -7.31 15.77 -14.94
N TYR A 88 -6.44 16.58 -14.32
CA TYR A 88 -6.36 18.00 -14.62
C TYR A 88 -4.94 18.48 -14.92
N LEU A 89 -3.95 18.12 -14.09
CA LEU A 89 -2.59 18.66 -14.27
C LEU A 89 -1.94 18.10 -15.53
N PHE A 90 -1.97 16.80 -15.74
CA PHE A 90 -1.36 16.19 -16.91
C PHE A 90 -2.04 16.63 -18.22
N PRO A 91 -3.37 16.57 -18.37
CA PRO A 91 -4.05 17.13 -19.55
C PRO A 91 -3.74 18.60 -19.78
N GLY A 92 -3.71 19.42 -18.72
CA GLY A 92 -3.37 20.84 -18.80
C GLY A 92 -1.95 21.10 -19.30
N ILE A 93 -0.98 20.29 -18.88
CA ILE A 93 0.40 20.34 -19.38
C ILE A 93 0.44 19.99 -20.87
N ILE A 94 -0.19 18.91 -21.29
CA ILE A 94 -0.24 18.49 -22.71
C ILE A 94 -0.84 19.60 -23.58
N GLN A 95 -1.95 20.18 -23.14
CA GLN A 95 -2.59 21.30 -23.83
C GLN A 95 -1.69 22.54 -23.89
N SER A 96 -1.01 22.88 -22.80
CA SER A 96 -0.11 24.04 -22.75
C SER A 96 1.11 23.92 -23.65
N LEU A 97 1.53 22.68 -23.94
CA LEU A 97 2.60 22.38 -24.90
C LEU A 97 2.13 22.40 -26.36
N GLY A 98 0.85 22.66 -26.61
CA GLY A 98 0.26 22.66 -27.96
C GLY A 98 0.19 21.27 -28.61
N ILE A 99 0.22 20.21 -27.79
CA ILE A 99 0.14 18.83 -28.29
C ILE A 99 -1.35 18.48 -28.46
N GLU A 100 -1.78 18.31 -29.70
CA GLU A 100 -3.12 17.85 -30.01
C GLU A 100 -3.21 16.33 -29.85
N MET A 101 -4.10 15.86 -28.99
CA MET A 101 -4.42 14.46 -28.78
C MET A 101 -5.92 14.23 -28.78
N THR A 102 -6.35 13.06 -29.24
CA THR A 102 -7.73 12.60 -29.03
C THR A 102 -7.92 12.30 -27.55
N ASP A 103 -9.16 12.36 -27.06
CA ASP A 103 -9.48 12.03 -25.67
C ASP A 103 -9.03 10.60 -25.31
N GLU A 104 -9.16 9.66 -26.23
CA GLU A 104 -8.71 8.26 -26.06
C GLU A 104 -7.18 8.17 -25.91
N ALA A 105 -6.43 8.90 -26.74
CA ALA A 105 -4.97 8.96 -26.63
C ALA A 105 -4.54 9.61 -25.32
N LEU A 106 -5.19 10.72 -24.93
CA LEU A 106 -4.93 11.43 -23.69
C LEU A 106 -5.19 10.52 -22.48
N MET A 107 -6.30 9.79 -22.46
CA MET A 107 -6.61 8.80 -21.41
C MET A 107 -5.56 7.69 -21.34
N SER A 108 -5.15 7.15 -22.50
CA SER A 108 -4.13 6.09 -22.57
C SER A 108 -2.78 6.55 -22.04
N TRP A 109 -2.31 7.73 -22.47
CA TRP A 109 -1.06 8.31 -21.96
C TRP A 109 -1.13 8.73 -20.50
N SER A 110 -2.29 9.19 -20.05
CA SER A 110 -2.52 9.45 -18.62
C SER A 110 -2.35 8.16 -17.82
N ALA A 111 -2.93 7.07 -18.25
CA ALA A 111 -2.82 5.77 -17.58
C ALA A 111 -1.40 5.22 -17.56
N ILE A 112 -0.61 5.42 -18.63
CA ILE A 112 0.73 4.84 -18.79
C ILE A 112 1.82 5.69 -18.13
N ILE A 113 1.69 7.03 -18.15
CA ILE A 113 2.73 7.95 -17.67
C ILE A 113 2.30 8.71 -16.44
N SER A 114 1.18 9.46 -16.52
CA SER A 114 0.76 10.35 -15.45
C SER A 114 0.38 9.60 -14.18
N ALA A 115 -0.43 8.55 -14.32
CA ALA A 115 -0.92 7.76 -13.19
C ALA A 115 0.25 7.12 -12.43
N PRO A 116 1.15 6.31 -13.05
CA PRO A 116 2.26 5.74 -12.33
C PRO A 116 3.16 6.78 -11.66
N LEU A 117 3.45 7.88 -12.33
CA LEU A 117 4.29 8.94 -11.79
C LEU A 117 3.61 9.67 -10.62
N GLY A 118 2.41 10.20 -10.85
CA GLY A 118 1.67 10.99 -9.87
C GLY A 118 1.28 10.17 -8.64
N GLU A 119 0.80 8.96 -8.86
CA GLU A 119 0.36 8.10 -7.79
C GLU A 119 1.50 7.60 -6.90
N GLU A 120 2.60 7.11 -7.48
CA GLU A 120 3.72 6.62 -6.67
C GLU A 120 4.40 7.75 -5.90
N ILE A 121 4.43 8.98 -6.44
CA ILE A 121 4.89 10.16 -5.69
C ILE A 121 3.93 10.46 -4.54
N CYS A 122 2.62 10.52 -4.77
CA CYS A 122 1.64 10.80 -3.72
C CYS A 122 1.66 9.73 -2.61
N LYS A 123 1.76 8.45 -2.99
CA LYS A 123 1.90 7.33 -2.04
C LYS A 123 3.24 7.41 -1.29
N GLY A 124 4.34 7.74 -1.97
CA GLY A 124 5.64 7.93 -1.36
C GLY A 124 5.65 9.06 -0.32
N ILE A 125 4.98 10.17 -0.60
CA ILE A 125 4.79 11.27 0.36
C ILE A 125 3.97 10.80 1.57
N ALA A 126 2.89 10.04 1.35
CA ALA A 126 2.08 9.47 2.42
C ALA A 126 2.90 8.53 3.33
N VAL A 127 3.78 7.72 2.75
CA VAL A 127 4.72 6.88 3.53
C VAL A 127 5.71 7.72 4.31
N ALA A 128 6.24 8.79 3.72
CA ALA A 128 7.23 9.66 4.35
C ALA A 128 6.71 10.40 5.60
N VAL A 129 5.39 10.59 5.73
CA VAL A 129 4.76 11.14 6.95
C VAL A 129 5.14 10.31 8.19
N PHE A 130 5.37 9.02 8.02
CA PHE A 130 5.72 8.09 9.11
C PHE A 130 7.24 7.91 9.30
N PHE A 131 8.06 8.76 8.68
CA PHE A 131 9.52 8.67 8.73
C PHE A 131 10.07 8.49 10.15
N GLY A 132 9.58 9.29 11.11
CA GLY A 132 10.02 9.24 12.51
C GLY A 132 9.66 7.95 13.27
N SER A 133 8.70 7.16 12.76
CA SER A 133 8.28 5.89 13.37
C SER A 133 8.95 4.65 12.75
N MET A 134 9.81 4.84 11.75
CA MET A 134 10.51 3.77 11.06
C MET A 134 11.87 3.52 11.70
N ASN A 135 12.10 2.28 12.13
CA ASN A 135 13.37 1.82 12.71
C ASN A 135 14.15 0.87 11.78
N SER A 136 13.58 0.47 10.67
CA SER A 136 14.19 -0.48 9.73
C SER A 136 13.56 -0.39 8.34
N GLY A 137 14.24 -0.90 7.32
CA GLY A 137 13.70 -1.07 5.97
C GLY A 137 12.46 -1.96 5.97
N LYS A 138 12.46 -3.01 6.76
CA LYS A 138 11.37 -3.94 6.96
C LYS A 138 10.09 -3.26 7.47
N ARG A 139 10.22 -2.37 8.48
CA ARG A 139 9.12 -1.55 8.98
C ARG A 139 8.64 -0.54 7.93
N GLY A 140 9.56 0.09 7.22
CA GLY A 140 9.23 0.99 6.12
C GLY A 140 8.46 0.30 5.01
N PHE A 141 8.87 -0.95 4.64
CA PHE A 141 8.14 -1.77 3.68
C PHE A 141 6.71 -2.06 4.14
N GLN A 142 6.53 -2.45 5.41
CA GLN A 142 5.20 -2.75 5.96
C GLN A 142 4.28 -1.52 5.91
N ILE A 143 4.79 -0.34 6.29
CA ILE A 143 4.05 0.92 6.21
C ILE A 143 3.68 1.22 4.75
N GLY A 144 4.65 1.17 3.84
CA GLY A 144 4.41 1.40 2.42
C GLY A 144 3.42 0.42 1.81
N PHE A 145 3.55 -0.87 2.14
CA PHE A 145 2.61 -1.90 1.70
C PHE A 145 1.17 -1.59 2.13
N THR A 146 1.00 -1.17 3.39
CA THR A 146 -0.33 -0.84 3.93
C THR A 146 -0.89 0.47 3.33
N VAL A 147 -0.03 1.47 3.10
CA VAL A 147 -0.40 2.70 2.36
C VAL A 147 -0.87 2.36 0.94
N GLY A 148 -0.14 1.48 0.23
CA GLY A 148 -0.52 1.00 -1.10
C GLY A 148 -1.86 0.26 -1.11
N LEU A 149 -2.16 -0.55 -0.09
CA LEU A 149 -3.47 -1.18 0.09
C LEU A 149 -4.59 -0.13 0.23
N GLY A 150 -4.34 0.93 1.02
CA GLY A 150 -5.30 2.02 1.19
C GLY A 150 -5.57 2.77 -0.10
N PHE A 151 -4.52 3.10 -0.84
CA PHE A 151 -4.65 3.73 -2.16
C PHE A 151 -5.51 2.89 -3.11
N ALA A 152 -5.20 1.59 -3.20
CA ALA A 152 -5.92 0.66 -4.05
C ALA A 152 -7.42 0.59 -3.76
N LEU A 153 -7.85 0.79 -2.50
CA LEU A 153 -9.27 0.82 -2.16
C LEU A 153 -10.00 1.94 -2.89
N ILE A 154 -9.46 3.16 -2.85
CA ILE A 154 -10.11 4.33 -3.47
C ILE A 154 -10.09 4.23 -5.00
N GLU A 155 -8.95 3.86 -5.54
CA GLU A 155 -8.82 3.70 -6.99
C GLU A 155 -9.74 2.60 -7.53
N ASN A 156 -9.81 1.45 -6.85
CA ASN A 156 -10.69 0.37 -7.25
C ASN A 156 -12.17 0.76 -7.18
N LEU A 157 -12.56 1.57 -6.18
CA LEU A 157 -13.93 2.10 -6.13
C LEU A 157 -14.25 2.89 -7.41
N GLN A 158 -13.33 3.76 -7.84
CA GLN A 158 -13.51 4.54 -9.06
C GLN A 158 -13.66 3.64 -10.30
N TYR A 159 -12.77 2.66 -10.50
CA TYR A 159 -12.84 1.77 -11.65
C TYR A 159 -14.08 0.89 -11.66
N ILE A 160 -14.53 0.42 -10.50
CA ILE A 160 -15.76 -0.36 -10.39
C ILE A 160 -16.97 0.47 -10.77
N LEU A 161 -17.06 1.72 -10.30
CA LEU A 161 -18.15 2.62 -10.67
C LEU A 161 -18.19 2.87 -12.18
N ILE A 162 -17.02 3.10 -12.80
CA ILE A 162 -16.92 3.30 -14.26
C ILE A 162 -17.32 2.02 -15.02
N SER A 163 -16.94 0.83 -14.51
CA SER A 163 -17.18 -0.44 -15.19
C SER A 163 -18.66 -0.84 -15.27
N PHE A 164 -19.55 -0.21 -14.50
CA PHE A 164 -20.99 -0.37 -14.65
C PHE A 164 -21.50 0.06 -16.04
N GLY A 165 -20.81 0.98 -16.71
CA GLY A 165 -21.10 1.35 -18.09
C GLY A 165 -20.99 0.17 -19.08
N GLY A 166 -20.17 -0.83 -18.79
CA GLY A 166 -20.03 -2.09 -19.51
C GLY A 166 -20.99 -3.20 -19.08
N GLY A 167 -21.99 -2.86 -18.26
CA GLY A 167 -22.97 -3.82 -17.72
C GLY A 167 -22.39 -4.74 -16.64
N PHE A 168 -23.15 -5.76 -16.28
CA PHE A 168 -22.78 -6.69 -15.21
C PHE A 168 -21.50 -7.47 -15.49
N SER A 169 -21.25 -7.83 -16.73
CA SER A 169 -20.03 -8.55 -17.12
C SER A 169 -18.77 -7.69 -17.00
N GLY A 170 -18.84 -6.43 -17.41
CA GLY A 170 -17.75 -5.47 -17.23
C GLY A 170 -17.44 -5.24 -15.75
N PHE A 171 -18.48 -5.03 -14.96
CA PHE A 171 -18.37 -4.90 -13.51
C PHE A 171 -17.70 -6.13 -12.85
N ALA A 172 -18.18 -7.34 -13.14
CA ALA A 172 -17.67 -8.57 -12.54
C ALA A 172 -16.19 -8.82 -12.91
N LEU A 173 -15.86 -8.64 -14.20
CA LEU A 173 -14.48 -8.83 -14.69
C LEU A 173 -13.51 -7.79 -14.08
N THR A 174 -13.91 -6.52 -14.06
CA THR A 174 -13.09 -5.46 -13.46
C THR A 174 -12.87 -5.72 -11.98
N SER A 175 -13.93 -6.11 -11.24
CA SER A 175 -13.84 -6.43 -9.82
C SER A 175 -12.86 -7.59 -9.56
N LEU A 176 -12.89 -8.62 -10.39
CA LEU A 176 -12.01 -9.78 -10.26
C LEU A 176 -10.55 -9.41 -10.51
N ILE A 177 -10.26 -8.77 -11.65
CA ILE A 177 -8.89 -8.41 -12.04
C ILE A 177 -8.28 -7.43 -11.03
N ARG A 178 -9.03 -6.44 -10.61
CA ARG A 178 -8.54 -5.43 -9.68
C ARG A 178 -8.41 -5.96 -8.26
N GLY A 179 -9.31 -6.83 -7.81
CA GLY A 179 -9.24 -7.45 -6.47
C GLY A 179 -8.02 -8.36 -6.30
N ILE A 180 -7.68 -9.15 -7.33
CA ILE A 180 -6.58 -10.10 -7.26
C ILE A 180 -5.24 -9.48 -7.67
N GLY A 181 -5.21 -8.60 -8.66
CA GLY A 181 -3.98 -8.08 -9.27
C GLY A 181 -3.62 -6.65 -8.85
N SER A 182 -4.57 -5.70 -8.94
CA SER A 182 -4.29 -4.29 -8.64
C SER A 182 -3.96 -4.06 -7.16
N ILE A 183 -4.73 -4.65 -6.23
CA ILE A 183 -4.51 -4.48 -4.80
C ILE A 183 -3.08 -4.88 -4.39
N PRO A 184 -2.61 -6.12 -4.65
CA PRO A 184 -1.24 -6.50 -4.30
C PRO A 184 -0.19 -5.73 -5.12
N GLY A 185 -0.50 -5.30 -6.33
CA GLY A 185 0.38 -4.46 -7.15
C GLY A 185 0.69 -3.13 -6.47
N HIS A 186 -0.33 -2.33 -6.14
CA HIS A 186 -0.14 -1.06 -5.42
C HIS A 186 0.58 -1.26 -4.08
N ALA A 187 0.22 -2.30 -3.33
CA ALA A 187 0.87 -2.62 -2.07
C ALA A 187 2.36 -2.91 -2.26
N LEU A 188 2.72 -3.70 -3.29
CA LEU A 188 4.10 -4.07 -3.60
C LEU A 188 4.93 -2.85 -4.00
N TRP A 189 4.45 -2.04 -4.97
CA TRP A 189 5.18 -0.89 -5.48
C TRP A 189 5.44 0.14 -4.36
N THR A 190 4.40 0.49 -3.62
CA THR A 190 4.54 1.42 -2.50
C THR A 190 5.36 0.81 -1.36
N GLY A 191 5.28 -0.50 -1.14
CA GLY A 191 6.14 -1.22 -0.20
C GLY A 191 7.62 -1.11 -0.53
N ILE A 192 8.00 -1.22 -1.81
CA ILE A 192 9.38 -1.04 -2.29
C ILE A 192 9.89 0.37 -1.97
N THR A 193 9.09 1.40 -2.24
CA THR A 193 9.42 2.79 -1.89
C THR A 193 9.53 2.95 -0.36
N GLY A 194 8.60 2.37 0.39
CA GLY A 194 8.59 2.40 1.85
C GLY A 194 9.82 1.72 2.47
N PHE A 195 10.31 0.62 1.88
CA PHE A 195 11.54 -0.03 2.30
C PHE A 195 12.72 0.93 2.29
N ALA A 196 12.92 1.65 1.19
CA ALA A 196 14.04 2.59 1.07
C ALA A 196 13.91 3.79 2.02
N ILE A 197 12.68 4.29 2.22
CA ILE A 197 12.41 5.35 3.20
C ILE A 197 12.73 4.84 4.61
N GLY A 198 12.35 3.61 4.96
CA GLY A 198 12.64 2.98 6.24
C GLY A 198 14.14 2.78 6.48
N VAL A 199 14.91 2.37 5.46
CA VAL A 199 16.38 2.30 5.52
C VAL A 199 16.99 3.69 5.78
N LEU A 200 16.50 4.73 5.10
CA LEU A 200 16.96 6.09 5.31
C LEU A 200 16.61 6.59 6.72
N ALA A 201 15.40 6.32 7.19
CA ALA A 201 14.94 6.71 8.51
C ALA A 201 15.75 6.05 9.63
N SER A 202 16.02 4.74 9.52
CA SER A 202 16.82 4.02 10.52
C SER A 202 18.25 4.57 10.63
N LYS A 203 18.88 4.90 9.51
CA LYS A 203 20.22 5.53 9.51
C LYS A 203 20.21 6.91 10.14
N ASN A 204 19.16 7.71 9.91
CA ASN A 204 19.04 9.04 10.48
C ASN A 204 18.79 8.98 12.00
N ASN A 205 17.91 8.09 12.43
CA ASN A 205 17.62 7.89 13.85
C ASN A 205 18.87 7.40 14.61
N HIS A 206 19.67 6.52 14.01
CA HIS A 206 20.94 6.07 14.59
C HIS A 206 21.94 7.23 14.75
N ARG A 207 22.05 8.11 13.74
CA ARG A 207 22.90 9.30 13.83
C ARG A 207 22.48 10.28 14.90
N LEU A 208 21.18 10.48 15.08
CA LEU A 208 20.65 11.34 16.16
C LEU A 208 20.98 10.78 17.54
N ILE A 209 20.88 9.47 17.71
CA ILE A 209 21.25 8.79 18.95
C ILE A 209 22.75 8.93 19.23
N LEU A 210 23.61 8.76 18.24
CA LEU A 210 25.07 8.84 18.40
C LEU A 210 25.58 10.28 18.61
N ASN A 211 24.86 11.28 18.12
CA ASN A 211 25.23 12.70 18.26
C ASN A 211 24.63 13.36 19.50
N ASP A 212 23.75 12.69 20.22
CA ASP A 212 23.18 13.21 21.44
C ASP A 212 24.12 12.93 22.61
N GLU A 213 25.00 13.92 22.92
CA GLU A 213 25.86 13.89 24.11
C GLU A 213 25.06 13.83 25.43
N THR A 214 23.73 13.97 25.36
CA THR A 214 22.83 13.80 26.52
C THR A 214 22.55 12.32 26.85
N GLN A 215 23.15 11.35 26.16
CA GLN A 215 23.03 9.91 26.45
C GLN A 215 23.54 9.46 27.82
N ASN A 216 23.99 10.37 28.67
CA ASN A 216 24.15 10.11 30.09
C ASN A 216 22.84 10.22 30.89
N GLN A 217 21.69 10.38 30.22
CA GLN A 217 20.41 10.17 30.91
C GLN A 217 20.19 8.67 31.10
N VAL A 218 20.79 8.15 32.14
CA VAL A 218 20.46 6.84 32.69
C VAL A 218 18.98 6.88 33.07
N TRP A 219 18.15 6.11 32.39
CA TRP A 219 16.75 5.93 32.74
C TRP A 219 16.71 5.42 34.19
N LYS A 220 16.17 6.25 35.10
CA LYS A 220 16.02 5.88 36.49
C LYS A 220 14.63 5.30 36.67
N LEU A 221 14.57 4.03 37.06
CA LEU A 221 13.34 3.38 37.46
C LEU A 221 13.02 3.69 38.88
N PHE A 222 11.82 4.18 39.16
CA PHE A 222 11.35 4.43 40.53
C PHE A 222 10.22 3.46 40.86
N ASP A 223 10.25 2.88 42.05
CA ASP A 223 9.14 2.12 42.60
C ASP A 223 7.91 3.04 42.75
N PRO A 224 6.79 2.79 42.08
CA PRO A 224 5.61 3.65 42.13
C PRO A 224 4.94 3.70 43.52
N LYS A 225 5.24 2.72 44.40
CA LYS A 225 4.68 2.67 45.78
C LYS A 225 5.53 3.39 46.78
N THR A 226 6.84 3.37 46.66
CA THR A 226 7.77 3.90 47.63
C THR A 226 8.46 5.18 47.17
N GLY A 227 8.42 5.51 45.88
CA GLY A 227 9.14 6.61 45.26
C GLY A 227 10.67 6.45 45.25
N ASN A 228 11.18 5.29 45.62
CA ASN A 228 12.62 5.04 45.69
C ASN A 228 13.15 4.61 44.31
N GLU A 229 14.39 5.02 43.99
CA GLU A 229 15.09 4.60 42.80
C GLU A 229 15.41 3.10 42.87
N ILE A 230 14.95 2.34 41.88
CA ILE A 230 15.26 0.90 41.72
C ILE A 230 16.65 0.82 41.09
N THR A 231 17.68 0.62 41.89
CA THR A 231 19.05 0.39 41.42
C THR A 231 19.29 -1.11 41.30
N ASN A 232 20.23 -1.51 40.40
CA ASN A 232 20.64 -2.92 40.24
C ASN A 232 21.13 -3.58 41.58
N LYS A 233 21.44 -2.80 42.59
CA LYS A 233 21.82 -3.28 43.91
C LYS A 233 20.63 -3.69 44.79
N SER A 234 19.44 -3.24 44.47
CA SER A 234 18.21 -3.56 45.21
C SER A 234 17.52 -4.84 44.70
N ILE A 235 18.05 -5.46 43.65
CA ILE A 235 17.58 -6.75 43.17
C ILE A 235 18.27 -7.84 43.99
N PRO A 236 17.52 -8.69 44.74
CA PRO A 236 18.12 -9.78 45.52
C PRO A 236 18.97 -10.67 44.62
N SER A 237 20.21 -10.98 45.01
CA SER A 237 21.18 -11.76 44.21
C SER A 237 20.79 -13.21 43.94
N ASN A 238 19.63 -13.66 44.42
CA ASN A 238 19.09 -15.00 44.20
C ASN A 238 18.14 -15.13 43.00
N ARG A 239 17.93 -14.05 42.24
CA ARG A 239 17.26 -14.19 40.95
C ARG A 239 18.31 -14.48 39.90
N THR A 240 18.19 -15.62 39.26
CA THR A 240 18.82 -15.93 37.98
C THR A 240 18.78 -14.68 37.07
N PRO A 241 19.86 -14.43 36.27
CA PRO A 241 19.92 -13.26 35.41
C PRO A 241 18.60 -13.18 34.65
N LEU A 242 17.99 -12.02 34.75
CA LEU A 242 16.67 -11.69 34.26
C LEU A 242 16.34 -12.47 33.01
N THR A 243 15.67 -13.59 33.16
CA THR A 243 14.67 -13.96 32.17
C THR A 243 13.82 -12.70 31.99
N PRO A 244 13.67 -12.20 30.78
CA PRO A 244 13.03 -10.92 30.55
C PRO A 244 11.69 -10.94 31.28
N ILE A 245 11.66 -10.18 32.35
CA ILE A 245 10.50 -9.86 33.17
C ILE A 245 9.52 -11.05 33.25
N ASP A 246 9.80 -11.93 34.21
CA ASP A 246 8.84 -12.93 34.66
C ASP A 246 7.80 -12.19 35.54
N GLU A 247 7.35 -11.09 35.06
CA GLU A 247 6.16 -10.42 35.51
C GLU A 247 5.03 -11.19 34.85
N GLN A 248 4.14 -11.70 35.69
CA GLN A 248 2.91 -12.31 35.21
C GLN A 248 2.39 -11.48 34.06
N PRO A 249 2.36 -12.00 32.84
CA PRO A 249 1.94 -11.22 31.69
C PRO A 249 0.53 -10.76 31.98
N HIS A 250 0.29 -9.48 31.89
CA HIS A 250 -1.09 -9.01 31.82
C HIS A 250 -1.81 -9.87 30.80
N GLU A 251 -2.98 -10.38 31.13
CA GLU A 251 -3.70 -11.39 30.32
C GLU A 251 -3.80 -11.03 28.82
N TRP A 252 -3.73 -9.75 28.47
CA TRP A 252 -3.69 -9.29 27.09
C TRP A 252 -2.33 -9.49 26.38
N PHE A 253 -1.23 -9.75 27.10
CA PHE A 253 0.07 -10.10 26.51
C PHE A 253 0.21 -11.59 26.25
N THR A 254 -0.49 -12.45 26.98
CA THR A 254 -0.39 -13.90 26.83
C THR A 254 -1.08 -14.41 25.56
N LEU A 255 -2.11 -13.73 25.07
CA LEU A 255 -2.79 -14.10 23.84
C LEU A 255 -1.99 -13.83 22.55
N THR A 256 -0.94 -13.01 22.63
CA THR A 256 -0.17 -12.63 21.44
C THR A 256 1.20 -13.29 21.32
N ASN A 257 1.76 -13.83 22.41
CA ASN A 257 3.15 -14.30 22.40
C ASN A 257 3.35 -15.74 21.94
N ASN A 258 2.34 -16.60 22.00
CA ASN A 258 2.52 -18.01 21.63
C ASN A 258 2.05 -18.37 20.20
N GLU A 259 1.26 -17.51 19.56
CA GLU A 259 0.76 -17.79 18.21
C GLU A 259 1.47 -17.00 17.09
N PHE A 260 2.27 -16.00 17.42
CA PHE A 260 2.87 -15.09 16.45
C PHE A 260 4.40 -14.99 16.45
N VAL A 261 5.10 -15.97 17.01
CA VAL A 261 6.49 -16.16 16.61
C VAL A 261 6.41 -16.84 15.25
N PRO A 262 6.62 -16.14 14.12
CA PRO A 262 6.67 -16.83 12.84
C PRO A 262 7.80 -17.85 13.02
N LYS A 263 7.49 -19.14 12.92
CA LYS A 263 8.53 -20.13 12.69
C LYS A 263 9.30 -19.56 11.51
N MET A 264 10.57 -19.26 11.70
CA MET A 264 11.48 -18.93 10.60
C MET A 264 11.51 -20.16 9.68
N GLN A 265 10.45 -20.30 8.89
CA GLN A 265 10.40 -21.26 7.82
C GLN A 265 11.33 -20.72 6.76
N ASP A 266 12.28 -21.57 6.39
CA ASP A 266 13.17 -21.51 5.24
C ASP A 266 12.92 -20.26 4.36
N ILE A 267 13.55 -19.14 4.75
CA ILE A 267 13.47 -17.89 4.00
C ILE A 267 14.33 -18.12 2.77
N GLY A 268 13.73 -18.75 1.76
CA GLY A 268 14.39 -18.94 0.48
C GLY A 268 14.92 -17.60 -0.05
N ARG A 269 15.90 -17.65 -0.96
CA ARG A 269 16.50 -16.46 -1.56
C ARG A 269 15.41 -15.57 -2.13
N GLY A 270 15.20 -14.39 -1.50
CA GLY A 270 14.27 -13.37 -1.93
C GLY A 270 14.97 -12.24 -2.71
N ILE A 271 14.16 -11.36 -3.30
CA ILE A 271 14.64 -10.14 -3.96
C ILE A 271 14.60 -9.02 -2.92
N ARG A 272 15.75 -8.44 -2.60
CA ARG A 272 15.82 -7.26 -1.73
C ARG A 272 15.49 -6.00 -2.54
N PRO A 273 14.56 -5.15 -2.07
CA PRO A 273 14.28 -3.87 -2.71
C PRO A 273 15.51 -2.93 -2.69
N PRO A 274 15.58 -1.95 -3.60
CA PRO A 274 16.59 -0.91 -3.56
C PRO A 274 16.54 -0.13 -2.23
N SER A 275 17.70 0.14 -1.64
CA SER A 275 17.79 0.93 -0.40
C SER A 275 17.89 2.45 -0.65
N ASN A 276 18.11 2.87 -1.88
CA ASN A 276 18.08 4.27 -2.27
C ASN A 276 16.64 4.69 -2.63
N VAL A 277 16.15 5.77 -2.02
CA VAL A 277 14.75 6.23 -2.17
C VAL A 277 14.41 6.55 -3.62
N LEU A 278 15.31 7.22 -4.36
CA LEU A 278 15.04 7.56 -5.76
C LEU A 278 14.94 6.29 -6.62
N PHE A 279 15.88 5.34 -6.47
CA PHE A 279 15.82 4.09 -7.22
C PHE A 279 14.61 3.23 -6.85
N ALA A 280 14.21 3.20 -5.59
CA ALA A 280 13.01 2.50 -5.14
C ALA A 280 11.75 3.12 -5.75
N LEU A 281 11.64 4.44 -5.73
CA LEU A 281 10.53 5.18 -6.33
C LEU A 281 10.48 4.95 -7.86
N LEU A 282 11.60 5.04 -8.54
CA LEU A 282 11.66 4.78 -9.99
C LEU A 282 11.29 3.32 -10.31
N THR A 283 11.69 2.36 -9.47
CA THR A 283 11.28 0.95 -9.61
C THR A 283 9.78 0.80 -9.45
N ALA A 284 9.17 1.48 -8.49
CA ALA A 284 7.73 1.47 -8.27
C ALA A 284 6.99 2.09 -9.46
N ILE A 285 7.40 3.28 -9.92
CA ILE A 285 6.83 3.96 -11.08
C ILE A 285 6.93 3.07 -12.33
N PHE A 286 8.11 2.50 -12.59
CA PHE A 286 8.32 1.63 -13.74
C PHE A 286 7.45 0.37 -13.69
N GLY A 287 7.39 -0.31 -12.54
CA GLY A 287 6.56 -1.49 -12.36
C GLY A 287 5.07 -1.19 -12.56
N HIS A 288 4.60 -0.06 -12.05
CA HIS A 288 3.25 0.41 -12.24
C HIS A 288 2.97 0.80 -13.71
N ALA A 289 3.88 1.55 -14.35
CA ALA A 289 3.78 1.92 -15.76
C ALA A 289 3.79 0.69 -16.69
N LEU A 290 4.59 -0.31 -16.35
CA LEU A 290 4.62 -1.58 -17.09
C LEU A 290 3.27 -2.32 -16.98
N TRP A 291 2.67 -2.34 -15.78
CA TRP A 291 1.35 -2.91 -15.56
C TRP A 291 0.30 -2.22 -16.44
N ASN A 292 0.16 -0.91 -16.33
CA ASN A 292 -0.84 -0.15 -17.10
C ASN A 292 -0.54 -0.17 -18.59
N GLY A 293 0.73 0.04 -18.97
CA GLY A 293 1.17 0.09 -20.36
C GLY A 293 1.01 -1.23 -21.10
N THR A 294 1.22 -2.35 -20.39
CA THR A 294 1.01 -3.68 -21.00
C THR A 294 -0.48 -3.92 -21.27
N ALA A 295 -1.35 -3.59 -20.32
CA ALA A 295 -2.80 -3.75 -20.50
C ALA A 295 -3.33 -2.91 -21.68
N VAL A 296 -2.98 -1.63 -21.73
CA VAL A 296 -3.37 -0.70 -22.82
C VAL A 296 -2.73 -1.10 -24.14
N GLY A 297 -1.43 -1.41 -24.13
CA GLY A 297 -0.67 -1.76 -25.34
C GLY A 297 -1.16 -3.02 -26.01
N VAL A 298 -1.48 -4.07 -25.24
CA VAL A 298 -2.01 -5.33 -25.81
C VAL A 298 -3.41 -5.12 -26.37
N ALA A 299 -4.26 -4.35 -25.69
CA ALA A 299 -5.59 -4.03 -26.22
C ALA A 299 -5.50 -3.29 -27.57
N TRP A 300 -4.68 -2.24 -27.63
CA TRP A 300 -4.47 -1.45 -28.83
C TRP A 300 -3.83 -2.27 -29.96
N PHE A 301 -2.77 -3.01 -29.67
CA PHE A 301 -2.03 -3.80 -30.67
C PHE A 301 -2.88 -4.92 -31.26
N SER A 302 -3.62 -5.66 -30.42
CA SER A 302 -4.46 -6.75 -30.87
C SER A 302 -5.64 -6.28 -31.72
N ILE A 303 -6.31 -5.17 -31.40
CA ILE A 303 -7.38 -4.61 -32.19
C ILE A 303 -6.86 -4.08 -33.53
N THR A 304 -5.69 -3.44 -33.54
CA THR A 304 -5.08 -2.91 -34.76
C THR A 304 -4.68 -4.01 -35.74
N LEU A 305 -4.12 -5.11 -35.23
CA LEU A 305 -3.69 -6.23 -36.07
C LEU A 305 -4.85 -7.08 -36.59
N THR A 306 -5.83 -7.35 -35.74
CA THR A 306 -6.84 -8.37 -36.07
C THR A 306 -8.17 -7.76 -36.52
N GLN A 307 -8.39 -6.47 -36.29
CA GLN A 307 -9.66 -5.77 -36.53
C GLN A 307 -10.85 -6.46 -35.82
N SER A 308 -10.55 -7.25 -34.76
CA SER A 308 -11.54 -8.06 -34.05
C SER A 308 -11.54 -7.70 -32.55
N GLU A 309 -12.65 -7.15 -32.08
CA GLU A 309 -12.86 -6.85 -30.68
C GLU A 309 -12.77 -8.10 -29.81
N GLY A 310 -13.33 -9.22 -30.25
CA GLY A 310 -13.29 -10.48 -29.51
C GLY A 310 -11.89 -11.01 -29.30
N ILE A 311 -11.00 -10.90 -30.27
CA ILE A 311 -9.60 -11.30 -30.18
C ILE A 311 -8.87 -10.32 -29.22
N SER A 312 -9.15 -9.02 -29.31
CA SER A 312 -8.55 -8.01 -28.45
C SER A 312 -8.94 -8.23 -26.97
N ILE A 313 -10.21 -8.48 -26.69
CA ILE A 313 -10.68 -8.79 -25.34
C ILE A 313 -9.99 -10.05 -24.79
N PHE A 314 -9.91 -11.12 -25.59
CA PHE A 314 -9.28 -12.38 -25.19
C PHE A 314 -7.76 -12.22 -24.92
N ALA A 315 -7.05 -11.53 -25.82
CA ALA A 315 -5.63 -11.24 -25.64
C ALA A 315 -5.36 -10.41 -24.38
N THR A 316 -6.19 -9.39 -24.13
CA THR A 316 -6.09 -8.55 -22.94
C THR A 316 -6.38 -9.35 -21.66
N LEU A 317 -7.37 -10.25 -21.70
CA LEU A 317 -7.68 -11.11 -20.54
C LEU A 317 -6.52 -12.06 -20.21
N ILE A 318 -5.94 -12.73 -21.19
CA ILE A 318 -4.78 -13.61 -20.99
C ILE A 318 -3.60 -12.80 -20.44
N THR A 319 -3.34 -11.64 -21.00
CA THR A 319 -2.25 -10.77 -20.56
C THR A 319 -2.47 -10.34 -19.11
N ASN A 320 -3.67 -9.94 -18.74
CA ASN A 320 -3.98 -9.59 -17.34
C ASN A 320 -3.75 -10.76 -16.39
N ILE A 321 -4.12 -11.99 -16.77
CA ILE A 321 -3.85 -13.19 -15.97
C ILE A 321 -2.33 -13.38 -15.76
N VAL A 322 -1.55 -13.31 -16.85
CA VAL A 322 -0.08 -13.42 -16.77
C VAL A 322 0.52 -12.35 -15.88
N MET A 323 0.05 -11.11 -15.99
CA MET A 323 0.51 -9.99 -15.18
C MET A 323 0.17 -10.19 -13.70
N VAL A 324 -1.04 -10.64 -13.37
CA VAL A 324 -1.44 -10.97 -11.99
C VAL A 324 -0.51 -12.03 -11.41
N VAL A 325 -0.30 -13.14 -12.12
CA VAL A 325 0.62 -14.21 -11.66
C VAL A 325 2.04 -13.66 -11.47
N SER A 326 2.51 -12.80 -12.37
CA SER A 326 3.84 -12.19 -12.28
C SER A 326 3.97 -11.28 -11.05
N VAL A 327 2.99 -10.41 -10.80
CA VAL A 327 2.99 -9.54 -9.60
C VAL A 327 2.96 -10.36 -8.31
N LEU A 328 2.16 -11.42 -8.26
CA LEU A 328 2.12 -12.31 -7.10
C LEU A 328 3.44 -13.04 -6.88
N ALA A 329 4.07 -13.52 -7.94
CA ALA A 329 5.37 -14.19 -7.88
C ALA A 329 6.48 -13.23 -7.43
N ILE A 330 6.57 -12.06 -8.05
CA ILE A 330 7.54 -11.01 -7.69
C ILE A 330 7.29 -10.53 -6.25
N GLY A 331 6.04 -10.27 -5.89
CA GLY A 331 5.65 -9.85 -4.55
C GLY A 331 6.07 -10.87 -3.47
N ASN A 332 5.87 -12.16 -3.73
CA ASN A 332 6.33 -13.21 -2.82
C ASN A 332 7.87 -13.24 -2.69
N MET A 333 8.61 -13.04 -3.80
CA MET A 333 10.07 -12.98 -3.76
C MET A 333 10.56 -11.74 -3.01
N VAL A 334 9.91 -10.59 -3.20
CA VAL A 334 10.24 -9.35 -2.48
C VAL A 334 9.94 -9.49 -0.99
N LEU A 335 8.76 -10.02 -0.62
CA LEU A 335 8.42 -10.28 0.78
C LEU A 335 9.44 -11.19 1.47
N LYS A 336 9.91 -12.23 0.77
CA LYS A 336 10.98 -13.09 1.29
C LYS A 336 12.30 -12.33 1.47
N GLY A 337 12.66 -11.47 0.52
CA GLY A 337 13.88 -10.66 0.59
C GLY A 337 13.85 -9.65 1.75
N VAL A 338 12.69 -9.01 1.96
CA VAL A 338 12.48 -8.07 3.08
C VAL A 338 12.41 -8.79 4.42
N ALA A 339 11.75 -9.95 4.48
CA ALA A 339 11.64 -10.74 5.72
C ALA A 339 13.00 -11.23 6.21
N GLY A 340 13.92 -11.55 5.29
CA GLY A 340 15.28 -11.98 5.61
C GLY A 340 16.25 -10.85 6.00
N GLU A 341 15.79 -9.60 6.09
CA GLU A 341 16.62 -8.49 6.53
C GLU A 341 16.78 -8.55 8.06
N ASP A 342 18.01 -8.77 8.52
CA ASP A 342 18.33 -8.68 9.94
C ASP A 342 18.24 -7.24 10.39
N GLU A 343 17.50 -6.98 11.47
CA GLU A 343 17.38 -5.64 12.08
C GLU A 343 18.76 -5.11 12.56
N THR A 344 19.73 -5.99 12.72
CA THR A 344 21.11 -5.70 13.15
C THR A 344 22.07 -5.34 12.00
N ALA A 345 21.67 -5.55 10.75
CA ALA A 345 22.55 -5.36 9.58
C ALA A 345 23.00 -3.90 9.34
N PHE A 346 22.49 -2.94 10.10
CA PHE A 346 22.86 -1.52 10.02
C PHE A 346 23.66 -1.02 11.23
N SER A 347 24.10 -1.92 12.12
CA SER A 347 24.91 -1.58 13.29
C SER A 347 26.43 -1.56 13.01
N ASN A 348 26.87 -1.75 11.77
CA ASN A 348 28.28 -1.68 11.34
C ASN A 348 28.55 -0.50 10.43
#